data_8842793b8bf28f1c58c65929da2528ff
#
_entry.id   8842793b8bf28f1c58c65929da2528ff
#
_cell.length_a   1.000
_cell.length_b   1.000
_cell.length_c   1.000
_cell.angle_alpha   90.00
_cell.angle_beta   90.00
_cell.angle_gamma   90.00
#
_symmetry.space_group_name_H-M   'P 1'
#
loop_
_entity.id
_entity.type
_entity.pdbx_description
1 polymer ?
#
loop_
_entity_poly.entity_id
_entity_poly.type
_entity_poly.pdbx_seq_one_letter_code
_entity_poly.pdbx_strand_id
1 'polypeptide(L)'
;MVISSSVKTSTPKFIISDISLSDFGCKEIKIAETEMPGLMALRDKYQTEKPLKGAKIAGSLHMTIQTAVLIETLVDLGAEVKWASCNIFSTQDHAAAAIADQGISVYAKKGETLDLSLIHISEPTRL
;
A
#
# COMPACT_ATOMS: atom_id res chain seq x y z
N MET A 1 -7.50 -27.98 12.20
CA MET A 1 -7.66 -27.54 11.64
C MET A 1 -8.58 -26.98 10.78
N VAL A 2 -9.49 -26.80 11.05
CA VAL A 2 -10.51 -26.21 10.40
C VAL A 2 -10.34 -24.90 9.92
N ILE A 3 -9.54 -24.20 10.58
CA ILE A 3 -9.32 -22.91 10.26
C ILE A 3 -8.89 -22.71 8.91
N SER A 4 -8.18 -23.62 8.44
CA SER A 4 -7.64 -23.49 7.11
C SER A 4 -8.70 -23.35 6.08
N SER A 5 -9.86 -23.84 6.36
CA SER A 5 -10.89 -23.79 5.35
C SER A 5 -11.33 -22.38 5.02
N SER A 6 -11.33 -21.52 5.97
CA SER A 6 -11.75 -20.17 5.69
C SER A 6 -10.68 -19.39 4.96
N VAL A 7 -9.47 -19.80 5.15
CA VAL A 7 -8.39 -19.08 4.52
C VAL A 7 -8.33 -19.26 3.06
N LYS A 8 -8.64 -20.45 2.60
CA LYS A 8 -8.49 -20.68 1.22
C LYS A 8 -9.31 -19.88 0.31
N THR A 9 -10.39 -19.36 0.74
CA THR A 9 -11.24 -18.59 -0.14
C THR A 9 -10.89 -17.13 -0.15
N SER A 10 -9.94 -16.73 0.68
CA SER A 10 -9.62 -15.32 0.81
C SER A 10 -8.75 -14.81 -0.32
N THR A 11 -9.01 -13.58 -0.72
CA THR A 11 -8.10 -12.83 -1.57
C THR A 11 -6.85 -12.54 -0.77
N PRO A 12 -5.67 -12.69 -1.33
CA PRO A 12 -4.45 -12.36 -0.61
C PRO A 12 -4.48 -10.91 -0.15
N LYS A 13 -3.95 -10.66 1.02
CA LYS A 13 -3.90 -9.31 1.57
C LYS A 13 -3.00 -8.41 0.75
N PHE A 14 -1.97 -8.97 0.14
CA PHE A 14 -1.10 -8.25 -0.78
C PHE A 14 -0.50 -9.21 -1.79
N ILE A 15 -0.07 -8.63 -2.92
CA ILE A 15 0.70 -9.36 -3.94
C ILE A 15 1.89 -8.50 -4.30
N ILE A 16 3.08 -8.94 -3.93
CA ILE A 16 4.33 -8.24 -4.18
C ILE A 16 5.40 -9.25 -4.53
N SER A 17 6.54 -8.78 -5.02
CA SER A 17 7.62 -9.66 -5.43
C SER A 17 8.35 -10.31 -4.26
N ASP A 18 8.74 -9.53 -3.27
CA ASP A 18 9.60 -10.03 -2.20
C ASP A 18 9.45 -9.19 -0.92
N ILE A 19 8.85 -9.78 0.09
CA ILE A 19 8.63 -9.09 1.35
C ILE A 19 9.95 -8.82 2.10
N SER A 20 11.01 -9.56 1.80
CA SER A 20 12.30 -9.37 2.47
C SER A 20 12.94 -8.03 2.15
N LEU A 21 12.44 -7.33 1.14
CA LEU A 21 12.92 -6.01 0.78
C LEU A 21 12.33 -4.90 1.66
N SER A 22 11.47 -5.24 2.61
CA SER A 22 10.78 -4.24 3.43
C SER A 22 11.73 -3.32 4.19
N ASP A 23 12.80 -3.84 4.76
CA ASP A 23 13.77 -3.02 5.50
C ASP A 23 14.42 -1.98 4.62
N PHE A 24 14.80 -2.36 3.41
CA PHE A 24 15.37 -1.44 2.45
C PHE A 24 14.34 -0.40 2.05
N GLY A 25 13.12 -0.84 1.77
CA GLY A 25 12.02 0.07 1.43
C GLY A 25 11.74 1.07 2.54
N CYS A 26 11.72 0.64 3.78
CA CYS A 26 11.51 1.54 4.91
C CYS A 26 12.58 2.63 5.03
N LYS A 27 13.82 2.28 4.75
CA LYS A 27 14.91 3.27 4.78
C LYS A 27 14.75 4.30 3.66
N GLU A 28 14.38 3.85 2.48
CA GLU A 28 14.15 4.74 1.34
C GLU A 28 12.95 5.65 1.58
N ILE A 29 11.90 5.13 2.20
CA ILE A 29 10.72 5.93 2.57
C ILE A 29 11.15 7.07 3.50
N LYS A 30 11.97 6.79 4.50
CA LYS A 30 12.44 7.83 5.42
C LYS A 30 13.23 8.93 4.74
N ILE A 31 14.01 8.56 3.74
CA ILE A 31 14.74 9.56 2.95
C ILE A 31 13.74 10.41 2.15
N ALA A 32 12.78 9.76 1.49
CA ALA A 32 11.78 10.48 0.69
C ALA A 32 10.94 11.42 1.53
N GLU A 33 10.65 11.09 2.77
CA GLU A 33 9.92 11.97 3.68
C GLU A 33 10.59 13.32 3.84
N THR A 34 11.90 13.35 3.84
CA THR A 34 12.64 14.61 3.96
C THR A 34 12.48 15.51 2.73
N GLU A 35 12.09 14.92 1.61
CA GLU A 35 11.89 15.64 0.37
C GLU A 35 10.43 16.01 0.13
N MET A 36 9.55 15.66 1.05
CA MET A 36 8.11 15.86 0.93
C MET A 36 7.55 16.64 2.13
N PRO A 37 8.05 17.85 2.38
CA PRO A 37 7.71 18.58 3.61
C PRO A 37 6.22 18.95 3.74
N GLY A 38 5.54 19.19 2.63
CA GLY A 38 4.12 19.51 2.67
C GLY A 38 3.29 18.34 3.18
N LEU A 39 3.61 17.15 2.71
CA LEU A 39 2.89 15.95 3.13
C LEU A 39 3.21 15.61 4.59
N MET A 40 4.47 15.79 4.99
CA MET A 40 4.86 15.57 6.38
C MET A 40 4.19 16.56 7.33
N ALA A 41 4.03 17.79 6.90
CA ALA A 41 3.32 18.81 7.69
C ALA A 41 1.84 18.43 7.91
N LEU A 42 1.19 17.89 6.89
CA LEU A 42 -0.17 17.41 7.01
C LEU A 42 -0.26 16.22 7.96
N ARG A 43 0.69 15.30 7.86
CA ARG A 43 0.74 14.14 8.74
C ARG A 43 0.87 14.58 10.20
N ASP A 44 1.82 15.47 10.48
CA ASP A 44 2.05 15.96 11.84
C ASP A 44 0.82 16.71 12.39
N LYS A 45 0.18 17.50 11.54
CA LYS A 45 -0.95 18.30 11.99
C LYS A 45 -2.19 17.48 12.31
N TYR A 46 -2.46 16.46 11.53
CA TYR A 46 -3.71 15.74 11.61
C TYR A 46 -3.64 14.30 12.12
N GLN A 47 -2.46 13.77 12.37
CA GLN A 47 -2.34 12.37 12.77
C GLN A 47 -3.05 12.06 14.10
N THR A 48 -3.19 13.03 14.98
CA THR A 48 -3.89 12.85 16.24
C THR A 48 -5.41 12.90 16.05
N GLU A 49 -5.87 13.80 15.22
CA GLU A 49 -7.30 13.97 14.96
C GLU A 49 -7.89 12.88 14.09
N LYS A 50 -7.07 12.30 13.24
CA LYS A 50 -7.46 11.27 12.28
C LYS A 50 -8.69 11.65 11.46
N PRO A 51 -8.58 12.72 10.66
CA PRO A 51 -9.73 13.23 9.89
C PRO A 51 -10.26 12.24 8.84
N LEU A 52 -9.47 11.23 8.47
CA LEU A 52 -9.89 10.23 7.50
C LEU A 52 -10.40 8.95 8.17
N LYS A 53 -10.63 8.98 9.47
CA LYS A 53 -11.12 7.81 10.17
C LYS A 53 -12.45 7.36 9.56
N GLY A 54 -12.52 6.08 9.21
CA GLY A 54 -13.69 5.51 8.56
C GLY A 54 -13.68 5.61 7.04
N ALA A 55 -12.75 6.36 6.47
CA ALA A 55 -12.65 6.44 5.01
C ALA A 55 -11.99 5.18 4.45
N LYS A 56 -12.58 4.64 3.40
CA LYS A 56 -12.01 3.51 2.68
C LYS A 56 -11.53 3.99 1.33
N ILE A 57 -10.24 3.94 1.11
CA ILE A 57 -9.63 4.51 -0.08
C ILE A 57 -9.03 3.38 -0.92
N ALA A 58 -9.46 3.31 -2.17
CA ALA A 58 -8.83 2.44 -3.16
C ALA A 58 -8.06 3.33 -4.12
N GLY A 59 -6.79 3.10 -4.23
CA GLY A 59 -5.92 3.92 -5.08
C GLY A 59 -5.24 3.11 -6.16
N SER A 60 -4.93 3.77 -7.25
CA SER A 60 -4.18 3.18 -8.35
C SER A 60 -3.19 4.21 -8.87
N LEU A 61 -1.93 3.97 -8.63
CA LEU A 61 -0.87 4.86 -9.04
C LEU A 61 0.45 4.06 -9.05
N HIS A 62 1.48 4.59 -9.67
CA HIS A 62 2.78 3.93 -9.70
C HIS A 62 3.26 3.60 -8.28
N MET A 63 3.66 2.35 -8.04
CA MET A 63 4.11 1.95 -6.71
C MET A 63 5.58 2.30 -6.55
N THR A 64 5.82 3.55 -6.24
CA THR A 64 7.16 4.10 -6.01
C THR A 64 7.33 4.46 -4.54
N ILE A 65 8.54 4.83 -4.15
CA ILE A 65 8.82 5.27 -2.79
C ILE A 65 7.96 6.48 -2.42
N GLN A 66 7.78 7.42 -3.32
CA GLN A 66 6.96 8.60 -3.07
C GLN A 66 5.49 8.23 -2.85
N THR A 67 4.99 7.29 -3.62
CA THR A 67 3.63 6.77 -3.43
C THR A 67 3.51 6.07 -2.08
N ALA A 68 4.55 5.36 -1.65
CA ALA A 68 4.55 4.73 -0.34
C ALA A 68 4.42 5.77 0.78
N VAL A 69 5.09 6.90 0.66
CA VAL A 69 4.96 8.01 1.63
C VAL A 69 3.52 8.52 1.67
N LEU A 70 2.89 8.65 0.51
CA LEU A 70 1.48 9.06 0.42
C LEU A 70 0.56 8.05 1.12
N ILE A 71 0.75 6.77 0.84
CA ILE A 71 -0.07 5.72 1.44
C ILE A 71 0.08 5.72 2.97
N GLU A 72 1.30 5.82 3.46
CA GLU A 72 1.54 5.89 4.90
C GLU A 72 0.86 7.10 5.52
N THR A 73 0.89 8.22 4.83
CA THR A 73 0.22 9.43 5.32
C THR A 73 -1.29 9.23 5.42
N LEU A 74 -1.91 8.65 4.39
CA LEU A 74 -3.34 8.38 4.42
C LEU A 74 -3.72 7.47 5.58
N VAL A 75 -2.92 6.45 5.84
CA VAL A 75 -3.14 5.52 6.95
C VAL A 75 -2.96 6.23 8.29
N ASP A 76 -1.95 7.06 8.42
CA ASP A 76 -1.72 7.83 9.66
C ASP A 76 -2.86 8.79 9.94
N LEU A 77 -3.54 9.27 8.92
CA LEU A 77 -4.70 10.13 9.05
C LEU A 77 -5.99 9.35 9.32
N GLY A 78 -5.91 8.05 9.40
CA GLY A 78 -7.03 7.19 9.81
C GLY A 78 -7.69 6.38 8.69
N ALA A 79 -7.28 6.53 7.46
CA ALA A 79 -7.91 5.84 6.34
C ALA A 79 -7.55 4.36 6.28
N GLU A 80 -8.48 3.58 5.75
CA GLU A 80 -8.24 2.20 5.39
C GLU A 80 -7.93 2.18 3.89
N VAL A 81 -6.73 1.78 3.53
CA VAL A 81 -6.22 1.95 2.16
C VAL A 81 -5.97 0.61 1.47
N LYS A 82 -6.38 0.52 0.21
CA LYS A 82 -6.01 -0.57 -0.69
C LYS A 82 -5.42 0.05 -1.93
N TRP A 83 -4.33 -0.48 -2.39
CA TRP A 83 -3.58 0.14 -3.49
C TRP A 83 -3.15 -0.87 -4.53
N ALA A 84 -3.21 -0.49 -5.80
CA ALA A 84 -2.65 -1.29 -6.88
C ALA A 84 -1.79 -0.41 -7.77
N SER A 85 -0.73 -0.97 -8.31
CA SER A 85 0.10 -0.24 -9.26
C SER A 85 -0.62 -0.10 -10.59
N CYS A 86 -0.59 1.09 -11.16
CA CYS A 86 -1.18 1.32 -12.47
C CYS A 86 -0.22 1.02 -13.62
N ASN A 87 1.05 0.80 -13.33
CA ASN A 87 2.06 0.48 -14.34
C ASN A 87 2.99 -0.60 -13.82
N ILE A 88 2.89 -1.76 -14.45
CA ILE A 88 3.64 -2.94 -14.03
C ILE A 88 5.16 -2.80 -14.21
N PHE A 89 5.59 -1.84 -15.03
CA PHE A 89 7.02 -1.65 -15.29
C PHE A 89 7.67 -0.64 -14.36
N SER A 90 6.88 0.19 -13.69
CA SER A 90 7.41 1.23 -12.81
C SER A 90 7.39 0.86 -11.33
N THR A 91 6.91 -0.32 -10.99
CA THR A 91 6.83 -0.78 -9.61
C THR A 91 8.23 -0.88 -8.99
N GLN A 92 8.39 -0.27 -7.82
CA GLN A 92 9.58 -0.44 -7.01
C GLN A 92 9.26 -1.49 -5.95
N ASP A 93 9.82 -2.68 -6.10
CA ASP A 93 9.47 -3.82 -5.25
C ASP A 93 9.74 -3.58 -3.78
N HIS A 94 10.78 -2.83 -3.45
CA HIS A 94 11.09 -2.50 -2.06
C HIS A 94 10.07 -1.53 -1.45
N ALA A 95 9.49 -0.64 -2.25
CA ALA A 95 8.41 0.24 -1.77
C ALA A 95 7.16 -0.59 -1.47
N ALA A 96 6.80 -1.49 -2.36
CA ALA A 96 5.66 -2.38 -2.15
C ALA A 96 5.86 -3.26 -0.91
N ALA A 97 7.08 -3.77 -0.72
CA ALA A 97 7.40 -4.60 0.44
C ALA A 97 7.24 -3.85 1.75
N ALA A 98 7.71 -2.61 1.80
CA ALA A 98 7.61 -1.79 3.01
C ALA A 98 6.16 -1.54 3.40
N ILE A 99 5.31 -1.26 2.42
CA ILE A 99 3.89 -1.01 2.65
C ILE A 99 3.17 -2.30 3.06
N ALA A 100 3.45 -3.40 2.39
CA ALA A 100 2.84 -4.69 2.72
C ALA A 100 3.20 -5.17 4.12
N ASP A 101 4.44 -4.94 4.53
CA ASP A 101 4.93 -5.36 5.84
C ASP A 101 4.21 -4.62 6.98
N GLN A 102 3.68 -3.45 6.70
CA GLN A 102 2.88 -2.69 7.67
C GLN A 102 1.43 -3.16 7.74
N GLY A 103 1.06 -4.15 6.96
CA GLY A 103 -0.29 -4.69 6.96
C GLY A 103 -1.25 -3.99 6.01
N ILE A 104 -0.76 -3.10 5.17
CA ILE A 104 -1.57 -2.37 4.20
C ILE A 104 -1.73 -3.23 2.95
N SER A 105 -2.95 -3.29 2.42
CA SER A 105 -3.22 -4.08 1.22
C SER A 105 -2.65 -3.40 -0.02
N VAL A 106 -1.63 -4.02 -0.61
CA VAL A 106 -0.98 -3.51 -1.81
C VAL A 106 -0.81 -4.63 -2.83
N TYR A 107 -1.14 -4.34 -4.08
CA TYR A 107 -1.10 -5.29 -5.17
C TYR A 107 -0.21 -4.72 -6.26
N ALA A 108 1.08 -4.93 -6.10
CA ALA A 108 2.08 -4.34 -6.97
C ALA A 108 3.28 -5.27 -7.08
N LYS A 109 3.40 -5.88 -8.23
CA LYS A 109 4.52 -6.75 -8.55
C LYS A 109 5.07 -6.33 -9.90
N LYS A 110 6.33 -6.01 -9.96
CA LYS A 110 6.95 -5.59 -11.21
C LYS A 110 6.77 -6.67 -12.27
N GLY A 111 6.21 -6.28 -13.41
CA GLY A 111 5.97 -7.22 -14.51
C GLY A 111 4.67 -8.03 -14.41
N GLU A 112 3.83 -7.78 -13.39
CA GLU A 112 2.54 -8.48 -13.31
C GLU A 112 1.62 -8.02 -14.44
N THR A 113 0.60 -8.81 -14.73
CA THR A 113 -0.33 -8.43 -15.78
C THR A 113 -1.31 -7.38 -15.27
N LEU A 114 -1.75 -6.52 -16.18
CA LEU A 114 -2.71 -5.49 -15.84
C LEU A 114 -4.00 -6.09 -15.31
N ASP A 115 -4.45 -7.21 -15.88
CA ASP A 115 -5.65 -7.88 -15.45
C ASP A 115 -5.56 -8.33 -13.99
N LEU A 116 -4.39 -8.82 -13.59
CA LEU A 116 -4.18 -9.26 -12.21
C LEU A 116 -4.31 -8.09 -11.24
N SER A 117 -3.72 -6.96 -11.55
CA SER A 117 -3.82 -5.77 -10.72
C SER A 117 -5.26 -5.31 -10.57
N LEU A 118 -6.00 -5.26 -11.67
CA LEU A 118 -7.39 -4.83 -11.66
C LEU A 118 -8.29 -5.77 -10.88
N ILE A 119 -8.06 -7.06 -10.97
CA ILE A 119 -8.82 -8.04 -10.20
C ILE A 119 -8.63 -7.80 -8.71
N HIS A 120 -7.41 -7.62 -8.28
CA HIS A 120 -7.11 -7.48 -6.86
C HIS A 120 -7.56 -6.16 -6.25
N ILE A 121 -7.70 -5.12 -7.02
CA ILE A 121 -8.20 -3.86 -6.51
C ILE A 121 -9.74 -3.83 -6.52
N SER A 122 -10.37 -4.45 -7.50
CA SER A 122 -11.82 -4.43 -7.63
C SER A 122 -12.53 -5.40 -6.72
N GLU A 123 -12.05 -6.62 -6.60
CA GLU A 123 -12.70 -7.64 -5.78
C GLU A 123 -12.98 -7.21 -4.35
N PRO A 124 -12.02 -6.65 -3.62
CA PRO A 124 -12.28 -6.24 -2.26
C PRO A 124 -13.29 -5.10 -2.14
N THR A 125 -13.48 -4.32 -3.19
CA THR A 125 -14.39 -3.19 -3.12
C THR A 125 -15.83 -3.52 -3.50
N ARG A 126 -16.05 -4.70 -3.99
CA ARG A 126 -17.37 -5.10 -4.36
C ARG A 126 -18.29 -5.33 -3.20
N LEU A 127 -17.73 -5.56 -2.09
CA LEU A 127 -18.53 -5.81 -0.90
C LEU A 127 -19.25 -4.57 -0.45
#